data_5004646704c38a5079db1be0931f979e
#
_entry.id   5004646704c38a5079db1be0931f979e
#
_cell.length_a   1.000
_cell.length_b   1.000
_cell.length_c   1.000
_cell.angle_alpha   90.00
_cell.angle_beta   90.00
_cell.angle_gamma   90.00
#
_symmetry.space_group_name_H-M   'P 1'
#
loop_
_entity.id
_entity.type
_entity.pdbx_description
1 polymer ?
#
loop_
_entity_poly.entity_id
_entity_poly.type
_entity_poly.pdbx_seq_one_letter_code
_entity_poly.pdbx_strand_id
1 'polypeptide(L)'
;MTTRSDERLALSLLSPANLATAYSAGSWKRAKHLDVIDWEFREHLKSDRDILIIKAPVRHGKSEFLSKWAPTWYLLRRPFDRLIVATHTAGLAKDWSRWVRDKVHELSPMVRLKGVDPTHSSANNWQLEGTGGGTISAGVGGAIVGYGADLFLIDDYVRSARDAISETNRNVIWDWFTAVATTRLSPRGKVVILSTQWHEDDLIGRLTKRKEDLGLTVRCVTLQAICEDRKIDPLRREIGEALWPERWPVELLEQRRKTLPPKWWNALYQGRPGSSDGAEWPEHYFSNIWSDDWPERFNLSCVALDPSKGRDARRGDYFAGVFVGFYGGKLWVDSIIDREPVPRMMRSFATFCKDRIPSLVAIEGNAFQELLVGPWREACEGMSYYAPEPILVQNTTNKGLRIERLGAWLANGDLRFRRTASNELLVRQMREFPHGQHDDGPDALEVAIRTLCEAAGMAQQSGPEWGDPF
;
A
#
# COMPACT_ATOMS: atom_id res chain seq x y z
N MET A 1 -28.68 -19.57 -41.27
CA MET A 1 -27.32 -19.01 -41.46
C MET A 1 -27.05 -18.06 -40.28
N THR A 2 -26.13 -18.43 -39.40
CA THR A 2 -25.66 -17.55 -38.34
C THR A 2 -24.94 -16.37 -38.97
N THR A 3 -25.27 -15.17 -38.55
CA THR A 3 -24.59 -13.97 -39.06
C THR A 3 -23.20 -13.83 -38.38
N ARG A 4 -22.27 -13.16 -39.05
CA ARG A 4 -20.92 -12.84 -38.45
C ARG A 4 -21.01 -12.12 -37.10
N SER A 5 -22.15 -11.43 -36.88
CA SER A 5 -22.50 -10.77 -35.62
C SER A 5 -22.86 -11.77 -34.52
N ASP A 6 -23.63 -12.85 -34.90
CA ASP A 6 -24.04 -13.89 -33.95
C ASP A 6 -22.83 -14.71 -33.45
N GLU A 7 -21.90 -15.02 -34.37
CA GLU A 7 -20.66 -15.72 -34.03
C GLU A 7 -19.77 -14.89 -33.09
N ARG A 8 -19.63 -13.58 -33.38
CA ARG A 8 -18.87 -12.64 -32.50
C ARG A 8 -19.49 -12.56 -31.10
N LEU A 9 -20.80 -12.48 -31.02
CA LEU A 9 -21.51 -12.45 -29.73
C LEU A 9 -21.31 -13.76 -28.98
N ALA A 10 -21.50 -14.91 -29.60
CA ALA A 10 -21.31 -16.21 -28.98
C ALA A 10 -19.89 -16.37 -28.41
N LEU A 11 -18.86 -15.99 -29.18
CA LEU A 11 -17.47 -16.01 -28.74
C LEU A 11 -17.22 -15.04 -27.56
N SER A 12 -17.83 -13.86 -27.58
CA SER A 12 -17.66 -12.86 -26.52
C SER A 12 -18.26 -13.34 -25.19
N LEU A 13 -19.36 -14.09 -25.24
CA LEU A 13 -20.04 -14.62 -24.06
C LEU A 13 -19.36 -15.86 -23.46
N LEU A 14 -18.29 -16.37 -24.06
CA LEU A 14 -17.54 -17.49 -23.48
C LEU A 14 -16.81 -17.09 -22.18
N SER A 15 -16.38 -15.85 -22.08
CA SER A 15 -15.69 -15.35 -20.88
C SER A 15 -15.72 -13.82 -20.73
N PRO A 16 -15.53 -13.29 -19.50
CA PRO A 16 -15.36 -11.86 -19.25
C PRO A 16 -14.25 -11.22 -20.10
N ALA A 17 -13.08 -11.88 -20.24
CA ALA A 17 -11.96 -11.36 -21.03
C ALA A 17 -12.30 -11.32 -22.54
N ASN A 18 -13.06 -12.27 -23.05
CA ASN A 18 -13.53 -12.24 -24.43
C ASN A 18 -14.54 -11.09 -24.64
N LEU A 19 -15.46 -10.89 -23.70
CA LEU A 19 -16.42 -9.78 -23.75
C LEU A 19 -15.67 -8.44 -23.77
N ALA A 20 -14.68 -8.27 -22.88
CA ALA A 20 -13.84 -7.10 -22.83
C ALA A 20 -13.10 -6.85 -24.16
N THR A 21 -12.50 -7.88 -24.73
CA THR A 21 -11.81 -7.80 -26.02
C THR A 21 -12.75 -7.36 -27.14
N ALA A 22 -13.99 -7.87 -27.16
CA ALA A 22 -14.95 -7.59 -28.22
C ALA A 22 -15.59 -6.19 -28.13
N TYR A 23 -15.81 -5.68 -26.89
CA TYR A 23 -16.66 -4.51 -26.68
C TYR A 23 -16.01 -3.36 -25.89
N SER A 24 -14.69 -3.39 -25.68
CA SER A 24 -13.96 -2.30 -25.03
C SER A 24 -13.49 -1.18 -25.97
N ALA A 25 -13.78 -1.30 -27.25
CA ALA A 25 -13.25 -0.40 -28.29
C ALA A 25 -11.70 -0.26 -28.24
N GLY A 26 -11.01 -1.33 -27.86
CA GLY A 26 -9.56 -1.40 -27.81
C GLY A 26 -8.93 -0.86 -26.51
N SER A 27 -9.72 -0.37 -25.54
CA SER A 27 -9.21 0.06 -24.24
C SER A 27 -8.74 -1.13 -23.38
N TRP A 28 -9.36 -2.30 -23.52
CA TRP A 28 -8.90 -3.52 -22.87
C TRP A 28 -7.67 -4.10 -23.59
N LYS A 29 -6.61 -4.30 -22.84
CA LYS A 29 -5.39 -4.97 -23.31
C LYS A 29 -5.35 -6.37 -22.69
N ARG A 30 -5.50 -7.40 -23.50
CA ARG A 30 -5.42 -8.79 -23.07
C ARG A 30 -3.98 -9.10 -22.63
N ALA A 31 -3.82 -9.76 -21.50
CA ALA A 31 -2.53 -10.18 -20.96
C ALA A 31 -2.68 -11.57 -20.32
N LYS A 32 -1.61 -12.38 -20.34
CA LYS A 32 -1.64 -13.78 -19.87
C LYS A 32 -2.16 -13.91 -18.43
N HIS A 33 -1.80 -13.01 -17.54
CA HIS A 33 -2.28 -13.03 -16.16
C HIS A 33 -3.78 -12.71 -16.04
N LEU A 34 -4.31 -11.87 -16.91
CA LEU A 34 -5.75 -11.59 -16.96
C LEU A 34 -6.52 -12.81 -17.51
N ASP A 35 -5.93 -13.62 -18.40
CA ASP A 35 -6.50 -14.90 -18.80
C ASP A 35 -6.52 -15.91 -17.65
N VAL A 36 -5.51 -15.91 -16.78
CA VAL A 36 -5.51 -16.74 -15.56
C VAL A 36 -6.63 -16.29 -14.61
N ILE A 37 -6.78 -14.99 -14.38
CA ILE A 37 -7.87 -14.43 -13.56
C ILE A 37 -9.23 -14.82 -14.14
N ASP A 38 -9.41 -14.69 -15.45
CA ASP A 38 -10.62 -15.05 -16.16
C ASP A 38 -10.96 -16.55 -16.02
N TRP A 39 -9.95 -17.40 -16.14
CA TRP A 39 -10.11 -18.85 -15.98
C TRP A 39 -10.47 -19.23 -14.54
N GLU A 40 -9.73 -18.74 -13.54
CA GLU A 40 -10.00 -19.02 -12.11
C GLU A 40 -11.40 -18.51 -11.71
N PHE A 41 -11.80 -17.33 -12.19
CA PHE A 41 -13.13 -16.78 -11.96
C PHE A 41 -14.23 -17.70 -12.49
N ARG A 42 -14.14 -18.14 -13.74
CA ARG A 42 -15.14 -19.02 -14.36
C ARG A 42 -15.19 -20.42 -13.74
N GLU A 43 -14.03 -20.98 -13.40
CA GLU A 43 -13.98 -22.28 -12.71
C GLU A 43 -14.50 -22.19 -11.26
N HIS A 44 -14.30 -21.06 -10.59
CA HIS A 44 -14.88 -20.81 -9.27
C HIS A 44 -16.43 -20.81 -9.32
N LEU A 45 -17.01 -20.15 -10.31
CA LEU A 45 -18.47 -20.12 -10.50
C LEU A 45 -19.10 -21.50 -10.75
N LYS A 46 -18.34 -22.49 -11.21
CA LYS A 46 -18.78 -23.88 -11.46
C LYS A 46 -18.47 -24.81 -10.29
N SER A 47 -17.52 -24.43 -9.44
CA SER A 47 -17.04 -25.29 -8.35
C SER A 47 -17.96 -25.20 -7.11
N ASP A 48 -17.77 -26.13 -6.16
CA ASP A 48 -18.41 -26.09 -4.85
C ASP A 48 -17.66 -25.20 -3.82
N ARG A 49 -16.60 -24.50 -4.25
CA ARG A 49 -15.80 -23.64 -3.37
C ARG A 49 -16.58 -22.39 -2.99
N ASP A 50 -16.40 -21.94 -1.75
CA ASP A 50 -17.09 -20.76 -1.20
C ASP A 50 -16.40 -19.46 -1.64
N ILE A 51 -15.06 -19.43 -1.57
CA ILE A 51 -14.27 -18.21 -1.77
C ILE A 51 -13.13 -18.43 -2.77
N LEU A 52 -13.02 -17.54 -3.75
CA LEU A 52 -11.84 -17.36 -4.58
C LEU A 52 -11.11 -16.08 -4.16
N ILE A 53 -9.84 -16.21 -3.80
CA ILE A 53 -8.94 -15.11 -3.53
C ILE A 53 -7.89 -15.02 -4.63
N ILE A 54 -7.76 -13.87 -5.26
CA ILE A 54 -6.71 -13.60 -6.23
C ILE A 54 -5.90 -12.40 -5.74
N LYS A 55 -4.65 -12.64 -5.39
CA LYS A 55 -3.69 -11.60 -5.05
C LYS A 55 -2.96 -11.17 -6.31
N ALA A 56 -3.11 -9.91 -6.68
CA ALA A 56 -2.51 -9.39 -7.91
C ALA A 56 -1.85 -8.02 -7.65
N PRO A 57 -0.76 -7.70 -8.36
CA PRO A 57 -0.04 -6.45 -8.16
C PRO A 57 -0.88 -5.21 -8.49
N VAL A 58 -0.51 -4.09 -7.92
CA VAL A 58 -1.10 -2.79 -8.27
C VAL A 58 -0.91 -2.46 -9.76
N ARG A 59 -1.89 -1.79 -10.37
CA ARG A 59 -1.86 -1.35 -11.79
C ARG A 59 -1.74 -2.46 -12.85
N HIS A 60 -2.07 -3.70 -12.51
CA HIS A 60 -2.07 -4.84 -13.46
C HIS A 60 -3.47 -5.21 -13.98
N GLY A 61 -4.40 -4.27 -14.02
CA GLY A 61 -5.70 -4.45 -14.69
C GLY A 61 -6.76 -5.22 -13.88
N LYS A 62 -6.50 -5.53 -12.60
CA LYS A 62 -7.40 -6.33 -11.76
C LYS A 62 -8.80 -5.73 -11.62
N SER A 63 -8.91 -4.44 -11.29
CA SER A 63 -10.20 -3.76 -11.10
C SER A 63 -10.97 -3.61 -12.41
N GLU A 64 -10.29 -3.37 -13.52
CA GLU A 64 -10.92 -3.36 -14.86
C GLU A 64 -11.60 -4.69 -15.18
N PHE A 65 -10.97 -5.81 -14.78
CA PHE A 65 -11.57 -7.13 -14.93
C PHE A 65 -12.72 -7.34 -13.93
N LEU A 66 -12.45 -7.26 -12.61
CA LEU A 66 -13.41 -7.70 -11.58
C LEU A 66 -14.56 -6.73 -11.38
N SER A 67 -14.29 -5.42 -11.45
CA SER A 67 -15.30 -4.41 -11.16
C SER A 67 -16.10 -3.93 -12.38
N LYS A 68 -15.66 -4.31 -13.60
CA LYS A 68 -16.33 -3.93 -14.85
C LYS A 68 -16.76 -5.14 -15.69
N TRP A 69 -15.83 -5.88 -16.24
CA TRP A 69 -16.14 -6.89 -17.27
C TRP A 69 -16.70 -8.19 -16.68
N ALA A 70 -16.24 -8.63 -15.52
CA ALA A 70 -16.76 -9.84 -14.88
C ALA A 70 -18.25 -9.71 -14.48
N PRO A 71 -18.70 -8.62 -13.78
CA PRO A 71 -20.10 -8.43 -13.46
C PRO A 71 -20.97 -8.19 -14.70
N THR A 72 -20.47 -7.46 -15.70
CA THR A 72 -21.18 -7.30 -16.98
C THR A 72 -21.45 -8.64 -17.65
N TRP A 73 -20.41 -9.46 -17.85
CA TRP A 73 -20.52 -10.79 -18.43
C TRP A 73 -21.44 -11.70 -17.61
N TYR A 74 -21.32 -11.66 -16.29
CA TYR A 74 -22.11 -12.49 -15.39
C TYR A 74 -23.61 -12.22 -15.54
N LEU A 75 -24.03 -10.96 -15.49
CA LEU A 75 -25.43 -10.56 -15.59
C LEU A 75 -26.04 -10.80 -16.99
N LEU A 76 -25.27 -10.65 -18.07
CA LEU A 76 -25.73 -10.98 -19.40
C LEU A 76 -26.02 -12.48 -19.57
N ARG A 77 -25.36 -13.33 -18.77
CA ARG A 77 -25.54 -14.80 -18.80
C ARG A 77 -26.48 -15.32 -17.72
N ARG A 78 -26.60 -14.61 -16.62
CA ARG A 78 -27.41 -14.96 -15.44
C ARG A 78 -28.28 -13.78 -15.02
N PRO A 79 -29.26 -13.41 -15.84
CA PRO A 79 -30.03 -12.17 -15.65
C PRO A 79 -30.97 -12.20 -14.43
N PHE A 80 -31.13 -13.34 -13.77
CA PHE A 80 -31.92 -13.49 -12.54
C PHE A 80 -31.09 -13.35 -11.26
N ASP A 81 -29.75 -13.43 -11.38
CA ASP A 81 -28.87 -13.42 -10.24
C ASP A 81 -28.57 -11.99 -9.74
N ARG A 82 -28.32 -11.87 -8.46
CA ARG A 82 -27.97 -10.61 -7.79
C ARG A 82 -26.51 -10.57 -7.42
N LEU A 83 -25.89 -9.45 -7.73
CA LEU A 83 -24.48 -9.18 -7.40
C LEU A 83 -24.39 -8.12 -6.33
N ILE A 84 -23.42 -8.31 -5.41
CA ILE A 84 -22.92 -7.24 -4.57
C ILE A 84 -21.47 -6.97 -4.99
N VAL A 85 -21.15 -5.71 -5.25
CA VAL A 85 -19.79 -5.25 -5.55
C VAL A 85 -19.33 -4.32 -4.44
N ALA A 86 -18.25 -4.67 -3.76
CA ALA A 86 -17.67 -3.86 -2.70
C ALA A 86 -16.23 -3.45 -3.04
N THR A 87 -15.91 -2.19 -2.73
CA THR A 87 -14.54 -1.65 -2.78
C THR A 87 -14.27 -0.87 -1.49
N HIS A 88 -13.03 -0.39 -1.31
CA HIS A 88 -12.65 0.36 -0.12
C HIS A 88 -13.47 1.66 0.11
N THR A 89 -14.13 2.22 -0.91
CA THR A 89 -15.03 3.37 -0.76
C THR A 89 -16.36 3.18 -1.48
N ALA A 90 -17.44 3.71 -0.91
CA ALA A 90 -18.77 3.68 -1.53
C ALA A 90 -18.83 4.49 -2.84
N GLY A 91 -18.03 5.57 -2.96
CA GLY A 91 -17.95 6.38 -4.18
C GLY A 91 -17.43 5.59 -5.36
N LEU A 92 -16.28 4.92 -5.18
CA LEU A 92 -15.67 4.07 -6.21
C LEU A 92 -16.59 2.91 -6.60
N ALA A 93 -17.17 2.22 -5.60
CA ALA A 93 -18.12 1.14 -5.85
C ALA A 93 -19.32 1.60 -6.69
N LYS A 94 -19.83 2.82 -6.41
CA LYS A 94 -20.93 3.43 -7.17
C LYS A 94 -20.52 3.73 -8.62
N ASP A 95 -19.31 4.22 -8.85
CA ASP A 95 -18.83 4.54 -10.20
C ASP A 95 -18.63 3.26 -11.04
N TRP A 96 -18.06 2.21 -10.44
CA TRP A 96 -18.00 0.90 -11.10
C TRP A 96 -19.39 0.34 -11.41
N SER A 97 -20.31 0.39 -10.45
CA SER A 97 -21.68 -0.09 -10.64
C SER A 97 -22.41 0.68 -11.74
N ARG A 98 -22.23 2.00 -11.82
CA ARG A 98 -22.77 2.83 -12.92
C ARG A 98 -22.23 2.36 -14.28
N TRP A 99 -20.92 2.17 -14.37
CA TRP A 99 -20.30 1.70 -15.60
C TRP A 99 -20.86 0.32 -16.04
N VAL A 100 -20.99 -0.61 -15.10
CA VAL A 100 -21.55 -1.96 -15.36
C VAL A 100 -23.01 -1.84 -15.83
N ARG A 101 -23.82 -1.03 -15.13
CA ARG A 101 -25.22 -0.76 -15.50
C ARG A 101 -25.35 -0.30 -16.94
N ASP A 102 -24.58 0.71 -17.30
CA ASP A 102 -24.64 1.33 -18.61
C ASP A 102 -24.18 0.34 -19.71
N LYS A 103 -23.10 -0.43 -19.42
CA LYS A 103 -22.60 -1.45 -20.34
C LYS A 103 -23.53 -2.64 -20.48
N VAL A 104 -24.16 -3.09 -19.40
CA VAL A 104 -25.20 -4.15 -19.46
C VAL A 104 -26.41 -3.66 -20.25
N HIS A 105 -26.87 -2.42 -20.05
CA HIS A 105 -27.96 -1.85 -20.83
C HIS A 105 -27.64 -1.82 -22.32
N GLU A 106 -26.43 -1.36 -22.70
CA GLU A 106 -25.96 -1.33 -24.08
C GLU A 106 -25.95 -2.73 -24.73
N LEU A 107 -25.51 -3.77 -24.01
CA LEU A 107 -25.32 -5.11 -24.56
C LEU A 107 -26.57 -6.02 -24.41
N SER A 108 -27.53 -5.65 -23.56
CA SER A 108 -28.73 -6.42 -23.29
C SER A 108 -29.52 -6.84 -24.53
N PRO A 109 -29.77 -5.97 -25.54
CA PRO A 109 -30.49 -6.37 -26.75
C PRO A 109 -29.84 -7.55 -27.52
N MET A 110 -28.52 -7.66 -27.46
CA MET A 110 -27.77 -8.71 -28.15
C MET A 110 -28.07 -10.09 -27.56
N VAL A 111 -28.42 -10.16 -26.26
CA VAL A 111 -28.77 -11.41 -25.55
C VAL A 111 -30.28 -11.51 -25.28
N ARG A 112 -31.10 -10.70 -25.97
CA ARG A 112 -32.56 -10.63 -25.86
C ARG A 112 -33.08 -10.28 -24.46
N LEU A 113 -32.32 -9.46 -23.74
CA LEU A 113 -32.77 -8.85 -22.49
C LEU A 113 -33.31 -7.45 -22.76
N LYS A 114 -34.26 -6.99 -21.95
CA LYS A 114 -34.88 -5.68 -22.08
C LYS A 114 -33.95 -4.52 -21.61
N GLY A 115 -32.89 -4.85 -20.89
CA GLY A 115 -31.98 -3.89 -20.32
C GLY A 115 -32.28 -3.59 -18.85
N VAL A 116 -31.87 -2.42 -18.40
CA VAL A 116 -32.05 -1.95 -17.02
C VAL A 116 -33.47 -1.45 -16.82
N ASP A 117 -34.10 -1.82 -15.71
CA ASP A 117 -35.41 -1.36 -15.30
C ASP A 117 -35.37 0.15 -15.00
N PRO A 118 -36.14 0.99 -15.73
CA PRO A 118 -36.14 2.42 -15.50
C PRO A 118 -36.55 2.84 -14.09
N THR A 119 -37.35 2.03 -13.41
CA THR A 119 -37.82 2.30 -12.04
C THR A 119 -36.80 1.92 -10.96
N HIS A 120 -35.82 1.08 -11.30
CA HIS A 120 -34.76 0.60 -10.42
C HIS A 120 -33.38 0.77 -11.10
N SER A 121 -32.99 2.02 -11.36
CA SER A 121 -31.81 2.36 -12.19
C SER A 121 -30.79 3.27 -11.47
N SER A 122 -30.80 3.33 -10.12
CA SER A 122 -29.83 4.15 -9.41
C SER A 122 -28.40 3.59 -9.55
N ALA A 123 -27.39 4.45 -9.52
CA ALA A 123 -26.02 4.03 -9.79
C ALA A 123 -25.45 3.01 -8.78
N ASN A 124 -25.97 2.97 -7.57
CA ASN A 124 -25.54 2.05 -6.52
C ASN A 124 -26.49 0.86 -6.30
N ASN A 125 -27.69 0.88 -6.92
CA ASN A 125 -28.67 -0.20 -6.82
C ASN A 125 -29.58 -0.16 -8.05
N TRP A 126 -29.45 -1.15 -8.93
CA TRP A 126 -30.22 -1.26 -10.16
C TRP A 126 -30.55 -2.71 -10.48
N GLN A 127 -31.57 -2.90 -11.28
CA GLN A 127 -32.09 -4.22 -11.67
C GLN A 127 -32.30 -4.31 -13.18
N LEU A 128 -32.34 -5.54 -13.68
CA LEU A 128 -32.72 -5.87 -15.04
C LEU A 128 -34.24 -5.98 -15.16
N GLU A 129 -34.80 -5.38 -16.19
CA GLU A 129 -36.24 -5.37 -16.44
C GLU A 129 -36.75 -6.79 -16.73
N GLY A 130 -37.77 -7.20 -15.96
CA GLY A 130 -38.47 -8.48 -16.15
C GLY A 130 -37.76 -9.70 -15.55
N THR A 131 -36.53 -9.59 -15.03
CA THR A 131 -35.81 -10.70 -14.44
C THR A 131 -35.49 -10.50 -12.95
N GLY A 132 -35.35 -9.23 -12.51
CA GLY A 132 -35.07 -8.88 -11.10
C GLY A 132 -33.65 -9.12 -10.64
N GLY A 133 -32.77 -9.64 -11.50
CA GLY A 133 -31.32 -9.66 -11.26
C GLY A 133 -30.73 -8.27 -11.39
N GLY A 134 -29.53 -8.05 -10.87
CA GLY A 134 -28.91 -6.74 -10.90
C GLY A 134 -27.74 -6.60 -9.94
N THR A 135 -27.36 -5.36 -9.67
CA THR A 135 -26.17 -5.09 -8.84
C THR A 135 -26.48 -4.08 -7.73
N ILE A 136 -25.88 -4.34 -6.58
CA ILE A 136 -25.78 -3.40 -5.45
C ILE A 136 -24.30 -3.15 -5.21
N SER A 137 -23.95 -1.87 -5.04
CA SER A 137 -22.58 -1.48 -4.70
C SER A 137 -22.48 -0.87 -3.32
N ALA A 138 -21.39 -1.23 -2.60
CA ALA A 138 -21.16 -0.78 -1.23
C ALA A 138 -19.67 -0.45 -1.03
N GLY A 139 -19.38 0.44 -0.09
CA GLY A 139 -18.04 0.53 0.50
C GLY A 139 -17.84 -0.56 1.55
N VAL A 140 -16.65 -1.10 1.66
CA VAL A 140 -16.26 -2.00 2.74
C VAL A 140 -16.47 -1.30 4.10
N GLY A 141 -17.06 -2.01 5.08
CA GLY A 141 -17.53 -1.41 6.33
C GLY A 141 -18.92 -0.77 6.25
N GLY A 142 -19.46 -0.58 5.05
CA GLY A 142 -20.81 -0.01 4.84
C GLY A 142 -21.95 -1.01 5.04
N ALA A 143 -23.16 -0.48 5.28
CA ALA A 143 -24.35 -1.30 5.44
C ALA A 143 -24.85 -1.84 4.09
N ILE A 144 -25.13 -3.15 4.04
CA ILE A 144 -25.78 -3.83 2.93
C ILE A 144 -27.06 -4.49 3.49
N VAL A 145 -28.10 -3.68 3.71
CA VAL A 145 -29.30 -4.17 4.39
C VAL A 145 -30.38 -4.55 3.37
N GLY A 146 -31.03 -5.70 3.62
CA GLY A 146 -32.23 -6.13 2.87
C GLY A 146 -31.98 -6.77 1.51
N TYR A 147 -30.73 -7.04 1.13
CA TYR A 147 -30.38 -7.62 -0.16
C TYR A 147 -29.62 -8.94 -0.01
N GLY A 148 -29.99 -9.93 -0.85
CA GLY A 148 -29.23 -11.17 -1.00
C GLY A 148 -28.32 -11.09 -2.23
N ALA A 149 -27.29 -11.94 -2.28
CA ALA A 149 -26.36 -12.04 -3.40
C ALA A 149 -26.09 -13.49 -3.80
N ASP A 150 -26.06 -13.74 -5.12
CA ASP A 150 -25.61 -14.99 -5.70
C ASP A 150 -24.11 -14.92 -5.99
N LEU A 151 -23.59 -13.71 -6.18
CA LEU A 151 -22.17 -13.44 -6.33
C LEU A 151 -21.78 -12.17 -5.58
N PHE A 152 -20.78 -12.27 -4.72
CA PHE A 152 -20.20 -11.15 -3.97
C PHE A 152 -18.77 -10.91 -4.47
N LEU A 153 -18.54 -9.74 -5.04
CA LEU A 153 -17.25 -9.31 -5.58
C LEU A 153 -16.63 -8.26 -4.63
N ILE A 154 -15.40 -8.49 -4.18
CA ILE A 154 -14.64 -7.56 -3.36
C ILE A 154 -13.37 -7.16 -4.12
N ASP A 155 -13.27 -5.90 -4.52
CA ASP A 155 -12.13 -5.33 -5.22
C ASP A 155 -11.43 -4.30 -4.34
N ASP A 156 -10.17 -4.54 -4.03
CA ASP A 156 -9.29 -3.68 -3.21
C ASP A 156 -10.00 -3.12 -1.96
N TYR A 157 -10.09 -3.95 -0.91
CA TYR A 157 -10.79 -3.62 0.34
C TYR A 157 -10.00 -2.70 1.30
N VAL A 158 -8.73 -2.44 1.04
CA VAL A 158 -7.86 -1.55 1.82
C VAL A 158 -7.56 -0.29 1.02
N ARG A 159 -7.79 0.88 1.61
CA ARG A 159 -7.60 2.17 0.95
C ARG A 159 -6.14 2.62 0.90
N SER A 160 -5.41 2.43 2.01
CA SER A 160 -4.07 2.99 2.18
C SER A 160 -3.19 2.14 3.09
N ALA A 161 -1.87 2.40 3.04
CA ALA A 161 -0.90 1.81 3.96
C ALA A 161 -1.27 2.06 5.43
N ARG A 162 -1.73 3.28 5.75
CA ARG A 162 -2.19 3.65 7.10
C ARG A 162 -3.35 2.76 7.57
N ASP A 163 -4.32 2.51 6.69
CA ASP A 163 -5.47 1.66 7.01
C ASP A 163 -5.05 0.19 7.17
N ALA A 164 -4.08 -0.27 6.37
CA ALA A 164 -3.54 -1.63 6.45
C ALA A 164 -2.83 -1.92 7.78
N ILE A 165 -2.05 -0.96 8.29
CA ILE A 165 -1.32 -1.10 9.57
C ILE A 165 -2.27 -1.03 10.77
N SER A 166 -3.38 -0.29 10.68
CA SER A 166 -4.34 -0.13 11.76
C SER A 166 -5.05 -1.44 12.08
N GLU A 167 -4.78 -2.02 13.24
CA GLU A 167 -5.46 -3.22 13.73
C GLU A 167 -6.97 -2.98 13.87
N THR A 168 -7.37 -1.80 14.37
CA THR A 168 -8.78 -1.41 14.46
C THR A 168 -9.45 -1.48 13.09
N ASN A 169 -8.82 -0.95 12.05
CA ASN A 169 -9.37 -0.99 10.70
C ASN A 169 -9.44 -2.42 10.15
N ARG A 170 -8.40 -3.24 10.37
CA ARG A 170 -8.44 -4.65 10.00
C ARG A 170 -9.58 -5.42 10.69
N ASN A 171 -9.84 -5.13 11.97
CA ASN A 171 -10.95 -5.71 12.71
C ASN A 171 -12.29 -5.24 12.15
N VAL A 172 -12.48 -3.96 11.84
CA VAL A 172 -13.69 -3.44 11.18
C VAL A 172 -13.96 -4.14 9.85
N ILE A 173 -12.94 -4.34 9.00
CA ILE A 173 -13.07 -5.04 7.72
C ILE A 173 -13.45 -6.52 7.96
N TRP A 174 -12.83 -7.17 8.93
CA TRP A 174 -13.11 -8.56 9.29
C TRP A 174 -14.55 -8.74 9.79
N ASP A 175 -14.99 -7.90 10.72
CA ASP A 175 -16.34 -7.94 11.28
C ASP A 175 -17.40 -7.66 10.21
N TRP A 176 -17.12 -6.69 9.33
CA TRP A 176 -17.99 -6.43 8.18
C TRP A 176 -18.08 -7.64 7.24
N PHE A 177 -16.97 -8.29 6.94
CA PHE A 177 -16.97 -9.48 6.09
C PHE A 177 -17.78 -10.61 6.75
N THR A 178 -17.53 -10.93 8.00
CA THR A 178 -18.13 -12.05 8.69
C THR A 178 -19.58 -11.80 9.08
N ALA A 179 -19.93 -10.59 9.54
CA ALA A 179 -21.28 -10.28 10.03
C ALA A 179 -22.20 -9.71 8.93
N VAL A 180 -21.65 -9.07 7.89
CA VAL A 180 -22.46 -8.42 6.85
C VAL A 180 -22.35 -9.17 5.51
N ALA A 181 -21.13 -9.35 4.97
CA ALA A 181 -20.96 -9.90 3.63
C ALA A 181 -21.44 -11.37 3.55
N THR A 182 -20.99 -12.24 4.45
CA THR A 182 -21.35 -13.68 4.42
C THR A 182 -22.85 -13.91 4.65
N THR A 183 -23.50 -13.09 5.48
CA THR A 183 -24.93 -13.22 5.78
C THR A 183 -25.84 -12.78 4.63
N ARG A 184 -25.28 -12.18 3.57
CA ARG A 184 -26.02 -11.79 2.36
C ARG A 184 -25.96 -12.82 1.25
N LEU A 185 -25.14 -13.84 1.39
CA LEU A 185 -25.02 -14.87 0.35
C LEU A 185 -26.23 -15.78 0.34
N SER A 186 -26.74 -16.06 -0.87
CA SER A 186 -27.69 -17.15 -1.09
C SER A 186 -27.02 -18.51 -0.76
N PRO A 187 -27.76 -19.60 -0.55
CA PRO A 187 -27.20 -20.89 -0.17
C PRO A 187 -26.11 -21.44 -1.12
N ARG A 188 -26.06 -20.97 -2.35
CA ARG A 188 -25.03 -21.29 -3.35
C ARG A 188 -24.23 -20.06 -3.78
N GLY A 189 -24.35 -18.98 -3.03
CA GLY A 189 -23.67 -17.74 -3.34
C GLY A 189 -22.16 -17.90 -3.27
N LYS A 190 -21.45 -17.19 -4.12
CA LYS A 190 -19.98 -17.22 -4.27
C LYS A 190 -19.35 -15.91 -3.87
N VAL A 191 -18.15 -15.98 -3.31
CA VAL A 191 -17.34 -14.79 -3.02
C VAL A 191 -16.09 -14.81 -3.89
N VAL A 192 -15.77 -13.67 -4.50
CA VAL A 192 -14.50 -13.45 -5.19
C VAL A 192 -13.84 -12.21 -4.62
N ILE A 193 -12.63 -12.37 -4.10
CA ILE A 193 -11.78 -11.30 -3.59
C ILE A 193 -10.60 -11.15 -4.55
N LEU A 194 -10.52 -10.03 -5.25
CA LEU A 194 -9.39 -9.69 -6.10
C LEU A 194 -8.75 -8.42 -5.54
N SER A 195 -7.63 -8.58 -4.87
CA SER A 195 -7.02 -7.48 -4.14
C SER A 195 -5.51 -7.60 -4.07
N THR A 196 -4.89 -6.51 -3.75
CA THR A 196 -3.52 -6.49 -3.22
C THR A 196 -3.56 -6.88 -1.74
N GLN A 197 -2.69 -7.77 -1.30
CA GLN A 197 -2.59 -8.12 0.12
C GLN A 197 -1.60 -7.19 0.81
N TRP A 198 -2.09 -6.34 1.71
CA TRP A 198 -1.30 -5.30 2.37
C TRP A 198 -0.65 -5.74 3.67
N HIS A 199 -1.30 -6.63 4.41
CA HIS A 199 -0.86 -7.07 5.73
C HIS A 199 -1.13 -8.58 5.90
N GLU A 200 -0.29 -9.30 6.65
CA GLU A 200 -0.49 -10.74 6.88
C GLU A 200 -1.75 -11.06 7.69
N ASP A 201 -2.20 -10.12 8.53
CA ASP A 201 -3.43 -10.19 9.35
C ASP A 201 -4.56 -9.33 8.78
N ASP A 202 -4.60 -9.12 7.46
CA ASP A 202 -5.73 -8.51 6.77
C ASP A 202 -6.82 -9.55 6.44
N LEU A 203 -7.88 -9.15 5.75
CA LEU A 203 -8.98 -10.04 5.38
C LEU A 203 -8.48 -11.31 4.66
N ILE A 204 -7.59 -11.16 3.68
CA ILE A 204 -7.03 -12.31 2.92
C ILE A 204 -6.21 -13.21 3.84
N GLY A 205 -5.36 -12.63 4.68
CA GLY A 205 -4.54 -13.37 5.63
C GLY A 205 -5.37 -14.16 6.62
N ARG A 206 -6.38 -13.52 7.22
CA ARG A 206 -7.31 -14.18 8.17
C ARG A 206 -8.11 -15.29 7.51
N LEU A 207 -8.67 -15.07 6.32
CA LEU A 207 -9.40 -16.12 5.58
C LEU A 207 -8.51 -17.31 5.23
N THR A 208 -7.27 -17.06 4.83
CA THR A 208 -6.34 -18.13 4.47
C THR A 208 -5.90 -18.95 5.70
N LYS A 209 -5.65 -18.29 6.84
CA LYS A 209 -5.22 -18.93 8.09
C LYS A 209 -6.37 -19.69 8.78
N ARG A 210 -7.60 -19.14 8.75
CA ARG A 210 -8.75 -19.61 9.52
C ARG A 210 -9.81 -20.36 8.71
N LYS A 211 -9.53 -20.70 7.45
CA LYS A 211 -10.50 -21.38 6.55
C LYS A 211 -11.09 -22.65 7.14
N GLU A 212 -10.27 -23.46 7.83
CA GLU A 212 -10.69 -24.71 8.46
C GLU A 212 -11.59 -24.47 9.65
N ASP A 213 -11.24 -23.52 10.52
CA ASP A 213 -12.07 -23.14 11.69
C ASP A 213 -13.43 -22.59 11.27
N LEU A 214 -13.50 -21.91 10.10
CA LEU A 214 -14.71 -21.33 9.55
C LEU A 214 -15.52 -22.33 8.71
N GLY A 215 -14.98 -23.53 8.45
CA GLY A 215 -15.59 -24.51 7.55
C GLY A 215 -15.69 -24.05 6.09
N LEU A 216 -14.80 -23.15 5.65
CA LEU A 216 -14.83 -22.55 4.33
C LEU A 216 -13.84 -23.22 3.36
N THR A 217 -14.29 -23.43 2.14
CA THR A 217 -13.44 -23.88 1.04
C THR A 217 -12.89 -22.69 0.27
N VAL A 218 -11.58 -22.42 0.46
CA VAL A 218 -10.90 -21.23 -0.09
C VAL A 218 -9.86 -21.65 -1.14
N ARG A 219 -9.97 -21.08 -2.32
CA ARG A 219 -8.92 -21.11 -3.36
C ARG A 219 -8.17 -19.78 -3.33
N CYS A 220 -6.86 -19.82 -3.14
CA CYS A 220 -6.01 -18.64 -3.18
C CYS A 220 -4.99 -18.76 -4.32
N VAL A 221 -4.92 -17.71 -5.15
CA VAL A 221 -3.99 -17.59 -6.27
C VAL A 221 -3.16 -16.33 -6.09
N THR A 222 -1.84 -16.43 -6.21
CA THR A 222 -0.94 -15.29 -6.11
C THR A 222 -0.25 -15.03 -7.45
N LEU A 223 -0.37 -13.81 -7.94
CA LEU A 223 0.29 -13.33 -9.15
C LEU A 223 1.39 -12.35 -8.75
N GLN A 224 2.65 -12.78 -8.86
CA GLN A 224 3.81 -11.94 -8.53
C GLN A 224 4.15 -11.03 -9.70
N ALA A 225 4.48 -9.75 -9.43
CA ALA A 225 4.92 -8.81 -10.49
C ALA A 225 6.17 -9.29 -11.21
N ILE A 226 7.14 -9.82 -10.45
CA ILE A 226 8.33 -10.52 -10.96
C ILE A 226 8.28 -11.94 -10.41
N CYS A 227 8.43 -12.93 -11.25
CA CYS A 227 8.43 -14.34 -10.83
C CYS A 227 9.65 -14.64 -9.96
N GLU A 228 9.43 -15.09 -8.73
CA GLU A 228 10.48 -15.50 -7.79
C GLU A 228 10.50 -17.00 -7.54
N ASP A 229 9.38 -17.69 -7.79
CA ASP A 229 9.27 -19.15 -7.69
C ASP A 229 8.35 -19.69 -8.77
N ARG A 230 8.93 -20.38 -9.75
CA ARG A 230 8.20 -21.00 -10.86
C ARG A 230 7.18 -22.07 -10.41
N LYS A 231 7.41 -22.72 -9.26
CA LYS A 231 6.53 -23.80 -8.79
C LYS A 231 5.18 -23.29 -8.32
N ILE A 232 5.15 -22.09 -7.76
CA ILE A 232 3.92 -21.46 -7.29
C ILE A 232 3.33 -20.47 -8.28
N ASP A 233 4.08 -20.11 -9.34
CA ASP A 233 3.61 -19.17 -10.37
C ASP A 233 2.55 -19.80 -11.26
N PRO A 234 1.31 -19.26 -11.29
CA PRO A 234 0.23 -19.83 -12.11
C PRO A 234 0.52 -19.85 -13.61
N LEU A 235 1.39 -18.98 -14.08
CA LEU A 235 1.83 -18.88 -15.47
C LEU A 235 3.09 -19.70 -15.76
N ARG A 236 3.72 -20.29 -14.73
CA ARG A 236 4.97 -21.05 -14.82
C ARG A 236 6.10 -20.27 -15.50
N ARG A 237 6.15 -18.94 -15.26
CA ARG A 237 7.20 -18.05 -15.78
C ARG A 237 8.57 -18.49 -15.27
N GLU A 238 9.60 -18.13 -16.00
CA GLU A 238 10.97 -18.25 -15.49
C GLU A 238 11.23 -17.23 -14.38
N ILE A 239 12.16 -17.54 -13.48
CA ILE A 239 12.55 -16.64 -12.40
C ILE A 239 13.08 -15.33 -13.00
N GLY A 240 12.60 -14.20 -12.51
CA GLY A 240 12.93 -12.87 -13.02
C GLY A 240 11.99 -12.35 -14.11
N GLU A 241 11.08 -13.15 -14.67
CA GLU A 241 10.14 -12.68 -15.69
C GLU A 241 9.02 -11.81 -15.09
N ALA A 242 8.74 -10.69 -15.77
CA ALA A 242 7.64 -9.78 -15.41
C ALA A 242 6.27 -10.40 -15.70
N LEU A 243 5.26 -10.05 -14.89
CA LEU A 243 3.87 -10.50 -15.06
C LEU A 243 3.21 -9.96 -16.33
N TRP A 244 3.54 -8.73 -16.68
CA TRP A 244 3.03 -8.01 -17.85
C TRP A 244 4.13 -7.24 -18.56
N PRO A 245 5.04 -7.92 -19.30
CA PRO A 245 6.25 -7.29 -19.86
C PRO A 245 5.96 -6.09 -20.75
N GLU A 246 4.84 -6.13 -21.51
CA GLU A 246 4.49 -5.08 -22.47
C GLU A 246 4.09 -3.77 -21.79
N ARG A 247 3.67 -3.80 -20.53
CA ARG A 247 3.27 -2.63 -19.74
C ARG A 247 4.22 -2.34 -18.60
N TRP A 248 4.75 -3.37 -17.98
CA TRP A 248 5.63 -3.34 -16.84
C TRP A 248 6.85 -4.19 -17.11
N PRO A 249 7.80 -3.73 -17.96
CA PRO A 249 9.08 -4.43 -18.16
C PRO A 249 9.85 -4.53 -16.85
N VAL A 250 10.74 -5.53 -16.75
CA VAL A 250 11.49 -5.83 -15.52
C VAL A 250 12.28 -4.63 -15.02
N GLU A 251 12.87 -3.87 -15.94
CA GLU A 251 13.68 -2.67 -15.62
C GLU A 251 12.85 -1.62 -14.88
N LEU A 252 11.59 -1.40 -15.29
CA LEU A 252 10.69 -0.47 -14.64
C LEU A 252 10.23 -1.00 -13.27
N LEU A 253 9.97 -2.30 -13.16
CA LEU A 253 9.64 -2.94 -11.89
C LEU A 253 10.80 -2.86 -10.90
N GLU A 254 12.04 -3.09 -11.34
CA GLU A 254 13.23 -2.97 -10.50
C GLU A 254 13.50 -1.51 -10.07
N GLN A 255 13.20 -0.52 -10.91
CA GLN A 255 13.21 0.89 -10.50
C GLN A 255 12.19 1.13 -9.36
N ARG A 256 10.97 0.60 -9.49
CA ARG A 256 9.95 0.69 -8.44
C ARG A 256 10.39 -0.03 -7.16
N ARG A 257 11.01 -1.19 -7.28
CA ARG A 257 11.54 -1.95 -6.15
C ARG A 257 12.58 -1.14 -5.35
N LYS A 258 13.46 -0.41 -6.04
CA LYS A 258 14.48 0.45 -5.40
C LYS A 258 13.89 1.67 -4.68
N THR A 259 12.72 2.14 -5.11
CA THR A 259 12.06 3.34 -4.53
C THR A 259 11.07 3.02 -3.42
N LEU A 260 10.70 1.74 -3.25
CA LEU A 260 9.75 1.31 -2.23
C LEU A 260 10.48 0.63 -1.07
N PRO A 261 10.04 0.87 0.18
CA PRO A 261 10.44 0.01 1.28
C PRO A 261 10.14 -1.45 0.94
N PRO A 262 11.06 -2.40 1.25
CA PRO A 262 10.92 -3.82 0.89
C PRO A 262 9.59 -4.46 1.31
N LYS A 263 9.08 -4.08 2.47
CA LYS A 263 7.76 -4.49 2.98
C LYS A 263 6.64 -4.16 1.98
N TRP A 264 6.61 -2.93 1.48
CA TRP A 264 5.59 -2.50 0.52
C TRP A 264 5.79 -3.09 -0.87
N TRP A 265 7.04 -3.28 -1.30
CA TRP A 265 7.31 -4.03 -2.52
C TRP A 265 6.76 -5.46 -2.42
N ASN A 266 7.08 -6.16 -1.34
CA ASN A 266 6.62 -7.53 -1.11
C ASN A 266 5.10 -7.63 -1.02
N ALA A 267 4.44 -6.70 -0.33
CA ALA A 267 3.00 -6.66 -0.21
C ALA A 267 2.32 -6.31 -1.54
N LEU A 268 2.68 -5.18 -2.16
CA LEU A 268 1.94 -4.58 -3.27
C LEU A 268 2.26 -5.20 -4.63
N TYR A 269 3.48 -5.74 -4.80
CA TYR A 269 3.94 -6.28 -6.07
C TYR A 269 4.13 -7.79 -6.06
N GLN A 270 4.48 -8.39 -4.91
CA GLN A 270 4.76 -9.82 -4.82
C GLN A 270 3.67 -10.62 -4.09
N GLY A 271 2.65 -9.95 -3.53
CA GLY A 271 1.54 -10.58 -2.80
C GLY A 271 1.98 -11.33 -1.54
N ARG A 272 3.10 -10.91 -0.95
CA ARG A 272 3.68 -11.48 0.27
C ARG A 272 3.94 -10.38 1.30
N PRO A 273 2.92 -9.93 2.03
CA PRO A 273 3.13 -8.98 3.12
C PRO A 273 4.03 -9.63 4.19
N GLY A 274 4.93 -8.83 4.75
CA GLY A 274 5.77 -9.25 5.88
C GLY A 274 4.95 -9.48 7.15
N SER A 275 5.51 -10.26 8.09
CA SER A 275 4.90 -10.46 9.40
C SER A 275 5.10 -9.21 10.26
N SER A 276 4.11 -8.92 11.11
CA SER A 276 4.21 -7.87 12.13
C SER A 276 5.06 -8.27 13.33
N ASP A 277 5.45 -9.55 13.43
CA ASP A 277 6.11 -10.11 14.62
C ASP A 277 7.64 -10.11 14.57
N GLY A 278 8.26 -9.48 13.56
CA GLY A 278 9.70 -9.40 13.40
C GLY A 278 10.22 -7.97 13.23
N ALA A 279 11.54 -7.81 13.28
CA ALA A 279 12.19 -6.55 12.94
C ALA A 279 11.76 -6.08 11.54
N GLU A 280 11.50 -4.78 11.38
CA GLU A 280 11.03 -4.20 10.10
C GLU A 280 12.04 -4.43 8.97
N TRP A 281 13.32 -4.48 9.31
CA TRP A 281 14.40 -4.66 8.35
C TRP A 281 15.25 -5.89 8.66
N PRO A 282 15.56 -6.73 7.64
CA PRO A 282 16.41 -7.90 7.78
C PRO A 282 17.82 -7.54 8.30
N GLU A 283 18.40 -8.37 9.17
CA GLU A 283 19.71 -8.11 9.79
C GLU A 283 20.83 -7.87 8.76
N HIS A 284 20.78 -8.53 7.59
CA HIS A 284 21.79 -8.34 6.55
C HIS A 284 21.84 -6.92 5.96
N TYR A 285 20.79 -6.08 6.14
CA TYR A 285 20.81 -4.67 5.74
C TYR A 285 21.78 -3.86 6.60
N PHE A 286 22.08 -4.34 7.80
CA PHE A 286 23.00 -3.69 8.74
C PHE A 286 24.44 -4.19 8.63
N SER A 287 24.76 -5.10 7.69
CA SER A 287 26.08 -5.76 7.61
C SER A 287 27.22 -4.79 7.27
N ASN A 288 26.96 -3.79 6.42
CA ASN A 288 27.97 -2.87 5.87
C ASN A 288 27.64 -1.39 6.07
N ILE A 289 27.01 -1.05 7.20
CA ILE A 289 26.59 0.33 7.47
C ILE A 289 27.69 1.17 8.15
N TRP A 290 28.66 0.52 8.81
CA TRP A 290 29.70 1.22 9.55
C TRP A 290 30.84 1.66 8.63
N SER A 291 31.34 2.89 8.84
CA SER A 291 32.51 3.40 8.13
C SER A 291 33.44 4.13 9.09
N ASP A 292 34.72 3.81 9.00
CA ASP A 292 35.78 4.51 9.69
C ASP A 292 36.34 5.67 8.84
N ASP A 293 36.14 5.62 7.52
CA ASP A 293 36.50 6.68 6.57
C ASP A 293 35.38 7.73 6.54
N TRP A 294 35.59 8.88 7.16
CA TRP A 294 34.61 9.96 7.21
C TRP A 294 34.99 11.07 6.22
N PRO A 295 34.10 11.52 5.30
CA PRO A 295 34.38 12.58 4.37
C PRO A 295 34.72 13.90 5.08
N GLU A 296 35.76 14.60 4.60
CA GLU A 296 36.12 15.92 5.13
C GLU A 296 35.07 16.99 4.77
N ARG A 297 34.36 16.81 3.66
CA ARG A 297 33.34 17.73 3.15
C ARG A 297 32.15 16.96 2.58
N PHE A 298 30.99 17.56 2.66
CA PHE A 298 29.74 17.04 2.08
C PHE A 298 29.24 17.99 1.00
N ASN A 299 28.58 17.47 -0.01
CA ASN A 299 27.93 18.26 -1.05
C ASN A 299 26.76 19.07 -0.47
N LEU A 300 26.00 18.42 0.42
CA LEU A 300 24.91 18.99 1.19
C LEU A 300 24.79 18.24 2.51
N SER A 301 24.37 18.90 3.57
CA SER A 301 24.20 18.26 4.87
C SER A 301 23.04 18.86 5.65
N CYS A 302 22.37 18.04 6.45
CA CYS A 302 21.27 18.45 7.33
C CYS A 302 21.47 17.83 8.71
N VAL A 303 21.15 18.59 9.76
CA VAL A 303 20.94 18.05 11.10
C VAL A 303 19.47 18.19 11.45
N ALA A 304 18.83 17.12 11.85
CA ALA A 304 17.46 17.16 12.37
C ALA A 304 17.45 16.90 13.90
N LEU A 305 16.55 17.57 14.58
CA LEU A 305 16.25 17.37 16.00
C LEU A 305 14.84 16.82 16.17
N ASP A 306 14.72 15.64 16.82
CA ASP A 306 13.49 15.16 17.46
C ASP A 306 13.62 15.49 18.96
N PRO A 307 12.89 16.51 19.47
CA PRO A 307 13.02 16.93 20.85
C PRO A 307 12.17 16.07 21.79
N SER A 308 12.76 15.61 22.89
CA SER A 308 11.99 14.94 23.94
C SER A 308 10.96 15.86 24.60
N LYS A 309 9.84 15.33 25.07
CA LYS A 309 8.79 16.08 25.80
C LYS A 309 9.19 16.52 27.23
N GLY A 310 10.39 16.28 27.65
CA GLY A 310 11.17 16.95 28.69
C GLY A 310 10.60 17.06 30.11
N ARG A 311 9.59 16.27 30.53
CA ARG A 311 9.05 16.37 31.90
C ARG A 311 9.78 15.56 32.97
N ASP A 312 10.55 14.55 32.59
CA ASP A 312 11.34 13.75 33.54
C ASP A 312 12.63 13.22 32.90
N ALA A 313 13.74 13.91 33.16
CA ALA A 313 15.06 13.59 32.60
C ALA A 313 15.61 12.21 32.98
N ARG A 314 14.97 11.49 33.92
CA ARG A 314 15.41 10.15 34.34
C ARG A 314 14.59 9.01 33.79
N ARG A 315 13.35 9.26 33.33
CA ARG A 315 12.40 8.27 32.82
C ARG A 315 11.70 8.69 31.52
N GLY A 316 12.03 9.87 30.96
CA GLY A 316 11.44 10.42 29.73
C GLY A 316 12.05 9.84 28.45
N ASP A 317 11.46 10.23 27.31
CA ASP A 317 11.96 9.88 25.97
C ASP A 317 13.32 10.53 25.70
N TYR A 318 14.09 9.95 24.79
CA TYR A 318 15.33 10.53 24.32
C TYR A 318 15.04 11.79 23.49
N PHE A 319 15.96 12.74 23.49
CA PHE A 319 16.10 13.63 22.35
C PHE A 319 17.08 13.01 21.36
N ALA A 320 16.86 13.22 20.08
CA ALA A 320 17.74 12.73 19.04
C ALA A 320 18.09 13.86 18.07
N GLY A 321 19.39 14.20 18.01
CA GLY A 321 19.97 15.03 16.95
C GLY A 321 20.70 14.15 15.95
N VAL A 322 20.27 14.16 14.70
CA VAL A 322 20.88 13.30 13.66
C VAL A 322 21.40 14.14 12.50
N PHE A 323 22.70 14.03 12.25
CA PHE A 323 23.37 14.60 11.09
C PHE A 323 23.33 13.63 9.92
N VAL A 324 22.99 14.13 8.73
CA VAL A 324 23.09 13.40 7.47
C VAL A 324 23.84 14.27 6.46
N GLY A 325 24.95 13.76 5.94
CA GLY A 325 25.72 14.39 4.88
C GLY A 325 25.70 13.58 3.59
N PHE A 326 25.49 14.21 2.44
CA PHE A 326 25.53 13.55 1.13
C PHE A 326 26.90 13.70 0.50
N TYR A 327 27.56 12.58 0.19
CA TYR A 327 28.84 12.53 -0.50
C TYR A 327 29.05 11.18 -1.19
N GLY A 328 29.56 11.20 -2.42
CA GLY A 328 29.91 9.99 -3.16
C GLY A 328 28.72 9.04 -3.44
N GLY A 329 27.53 9.60 -3.59
CA GLY A 329 26.30 8.80 -3.78
C GLY A 329 25.79 8.10 -2.53
N LYS A 330 26.33 8.42 -1.35
CA LYS A 330 25.96 7.83 -0.05
C LYS A 330 25.52 8.91 0.94
N LEU A 331 24.73 8.49 1.91
CA LEU A 331 24.30 9.28 3.07
C LEU A 331 25.13 8.89 4.29
N TRP A 332 25.84 9.85 4.83
CA TRP A 332 26.75 9.69 5.96
C TRP A 332 26.09 10.20 7.22
N VAL A 333 25.94 9.32 8.22
CA VAL A 333 25.12 9.55 9.41
C VAL A 333 25.97 9.64 10.66
N ASP A 334 25.77 10.70 11.44
CA ASP A 334 26.26 10.84 12.82
C ASP A 334 25.13 11.31 13.72
N SER A 335 25.20 11.07 15.03
CA SER A 335 24.10 11.39 15.93
C SER A 335 24.55 11.79 17.33
N ILE A 336 23.66 12.50 18.01
CA ILE A 336 23.64 12.69 19.45
C ILE A 336 22.26 12.26 19.98
N ILE A 337 22.22 11.25 20.84
CA ILE A 337 20.99 10.73 21.44
C ILE A 337 21.22 10.66 22.95
N ASP A 338 20.46 11.44 23.71
CA ASP A 338 20.61 11.50 25.17
C ASP A 338 19.28 11.90 25.84
N ARG A 339 19.26 11.90 27.17
CA ARG A 339 18.14 12.30 28.01
C ARG A 339 18.53 13.53 28.83
N GLU A 340 18.19 14.69 28.34
CA GLU A 340 18.54 15.96 28.97
C GLU A 340 17.33 16.90 29.07
N PRO A 341 17.30 17.79 30.12
CA PRO A 341 16.33 18.88 30.15
C PRO A 341 16.54 19.84 28.98
N VAL A 342 15.47 20.50 28.51
CA VAL A 342 15.47 21.34 27.31
C VAL A 342 16.65 22.34 27.24
N PRO A 343 17.02 23.11 28.28
CA PRO A 343 18.14 24.04 28.16
C PRO A 343 19.50 23.38 27.95
N ARG A 344 19.67 22.15 28.47
CA ARG A 344 20.91 21.39 28.31
C ARG A 344 20.91 20.67 26.95
N MET A 345 19.79 20.08 26.57
CA MET A 345 19.57 19.50 25.27
C MET A 345 19.91 20.50 24.14
N MET A 346 19.42 21.75 24.23
CA MET A 346 19.70 22.75 23.20
C MET A 346 21.19 23.10 23.12
N ARG A 347 21.89 23.15 24.24
CA ARG A 347 23.34 23.37 24.24
C ARG A 347 24.10 22.18 23.64
N SER A 348 23.74 20.98 24.02
CA SER A 348 24.34 19.73 23.46
C SER A 348 24.10 19.66 21.96
N PHE A 349 22.88 19.95 21.52
CA PHE A 349 22.53 19.98 20.09
C PHE A 349 23.26 21.09 19.32
N ALA A 350 23.35 22.29 19.87
CA ALA A 350 24.10 23.38 19.24
C ALA A 350 25.61 23.10 19.17
N THR A 351 26.20 22.45 20.20
CA THR A 351 27.58 21.96 20.14
C THR A 351 27.74 20.93 19.01
N PHE A 352 26.86 19.97 18.92
CA PHE A 352 26.87 18.97 17.86
C PHE A 352 26.78 19.60 16.45
N CYS A 353 25.91 20.60 16.27
CA CYS A 353 25.81 21.34 15.01
C CYS A 353 27.10 22.13 14.71
N LYS A 354 27.66 22.80 15.72
CA LYS A 354 28.92 23.55 15.56
C LYS A 354 30.08 22.68 15.09
N ASP A 355 30.16 21.44 15.61
CA ASP A 355 31.22 20.49 15.26
C ASP A 355 31.02 19.87 13.85
N ARG A 356 29.79 19.85 13.32
CA ARG A 356 29.43 19.25 12.04
C ARG A 356 29.21 20.23 10.91
N ILE A 357 29.00 21.51 11.24
CA ILE A 357 28.78 22.65 10.32
C ILE A 357 27.75 22.26 9.23
N PRO A 358 26.48 21.91 9.59
CA PRO A 358 25.49 21.50 8.63
C PRO A 358 25.06 22.64 7.71
N SER A 359 24.70 22.32 6.47
CA SER A 359 24.09 23.26 5.53
C SER A 359 22.68 23.66 5.95
N LEU A 360 21.94 22.73 6.60
CA LEU A 360 20.56 22.86 7.02
C LEU A 360 20.38 22.36 8.46
N VAL A 361 19.49 23.02 9.20
CA VAL A 361 19.02 22.55 10.50
C VAL A 361 17.51 22.37 10.43
N ALA A 362 16.99 21.22 10.84
CA ALA A 362 15.56 20.93 10.91
C ALA A 362 15.16 20.63 12.37
N ILE A 363 14.01 21.12 12.79
CA ILE A 363 13.43 20.80 14.10
C ILE A 363 12.03 20.27 13.86
N GLU A 364 11.70 19.10 14.42
CA GLU A 364 10.35 18.55 14.29
C GLU A 364 9.33 19.48 14.96
N GLY A 365 8.33 19.94 14.18
CA GLY A 365 7.39 21.00 14.53
C GLY A 365 6.02 20.48 14.98
N ASN A 366 5.85 20.01 16.22
CA ASN A 366 4.53 19.88 16.85
C ASN A 366 4.24 21.11 17.73
N ALA A 367 3.01 21.42 18.07
CA ALA A 367 2.53 22.70 18.67
C ALA A 367 3.33 23.33 19.84
N PHE A 368 4.35 22.67 20.39
CA PHE A 368 5.25 23.18 21.42
C PHE A 368 6.63 23.68 20.93
N GLN A 369 6.94 23.51 19.67
CA GLN A 369 8.33 23.57 19.16
C GLN A 369 8.69 24.94 18.57
N GLU A 370 7.71 25.79 18.27
CA GLU A 370 7.95 27.22 18.07
C GLU A 370 8.65 27.83 19.29
N LEU A 371 8.44 27.22 20.48
CA LEU A 371 9.10 27.62 21.75
C LEU A 371 10.58 27.20 21.80
N LEU A 372 11.05 26.29 20.93
CA LEU A 372 12.43 25.82 20.94
C LEU A 372 13.37 26.69 20.09
N VAL A 373 12.84 27.50 19.20
CA VAL A 373 13.65 28.40 18.35
C VAL A 373 14.38 29.45 19.18
N GLY A 374 13.74 29.98 20.22
CA GLY A 374 14.38 30.93 21.18
C GLY A 374 15.58 30.28 21.87
N PRO A 375 15.38 29.19 22.64
CA PRO A 375 16.49 28.48 23.31
C PRO A 375 17.58 27.99 22.33
N TRP A 376 17.23 27.63 21.07
CA TRP A 376 18.22 27.32 20.05
C TRP A 376 19.11 28.50 19.71
N ARG A 377 18.53 29.68 19.44
CA ARG A 377 19.30 30.92 19.16
C ARG A 377 20.17 31.30 20.32
N GLU A 378 19.64 31.30 21.56
CA GLU A 378 20.41 31.56 22.77
C GLU A 378 21.61 30.63 22.95
N ALA A 379 21.41 29.32 22.66
CA ALA A 379 22.49 28.34 22.75
C ALA A 379 23.58 28.59 21.68
N CYS A 380 23.22 28.98 20.48
CA CYS A 380 24.14 29.29 19.38
C CYS A 380 24.91 30.61 19.67
N GLU A 381 24.22 31.65 20.11
CA GLU A 381 24.83 32.94 20.49
C GLU A 381 25.83 32.78 21.62
N GLY A 382 25.46 31.99 22.64
CA GLY A 382 26.36 31.71 23.80
C GLY A 382 27.66 30.97 23.42
N MET A 383 27.69 30.34 22.22
CA MET A 383 28.87 29.66 21.68
C MET A 383 29.56 30.43 20.54
N SER A 384 29.10 31.62 20.20
CA SER A 384 29.53 32.35 19.00
C SER A 384 29.46 31.48 17.71
N TYR A 385 28.37 30.71 17.55
CA TYR A 385 28.10 29.86 16.42
C TYR A 385 26.99 30.46 15.55
N TYR A 386 27.31 30.79 14.30
CA TYR A 386 26.36 31.27 13.31
C TYR A 386 25.67 30.08 12.66
N ALA A 387 24.64 29.54 13.27
CA ALA A 387 23.88 28.42 12.78
C ALA A 387 22.92 28.82 11.66
N PRO A 388 22.59 27.91 10.73
CA PRO A 388 21.48 28.10 9.82
C PRO A 388 20.16 28.28 10.61
N GLU A 389 19.25 29.12 10.09
CA GLU A 389 17.91 29.25 10.67
C GLU A 389 17.19 27.91 10.60
N PRO A 390 16.57 27.43 11.68
CA PRO A 390 15.98 26.11 11.69
C PRO A 390 14.70 26.04 10.86
N ILE A 391 14.60 25.02 10.03
CA ILE A 391 13.39 24.64 9.29
C ILE A 391 12.47 23.89 10.25
N LEU A 392 11.26 24.43 10.48
CA LEU A 392 10.25 23.75 11.29
C LEU A 392 9.51 22.72 10.41
N VAL A 393 9.68 21.44 10.73
CA VAL A 393 9.12 20.35 9.97
C VAL A 393 7.82 19.87 10.62
N GLN A 394 6.68 20.10 9.94
CA GLN A 394 5.38 19.58 10.39
C GLN A 394 5.13 18.19 9.82
N ASN A 395 4.84 17.23 10.69
CA ASN A 395 4.58 15.86 10.31
C ASN A 395 3.08 15.57 10.32
N THR A 396 2.51 15.37 9.12
CA THR A 396 1.10 14.95 8.91
C THR A 396 0.96 13.44 8.78
N THR A 397 2.05 12.74 8.45
CA THR A 397 2.09 11.28 8.29
C THR A 397 2.41 10.60 9.63
N ASN A 398 1.85 9.41 9.86
CA ASN A 398 2.15 8.57 11.02
C ASN A 398 3.66 8.32 11.17
N LYS A 399 4.20 8.40 12.41
CA LYS A 399 5.62 8.22 12.74
C LYS A 399 6.18 6.90 12.20
N GLY A 400 5.49 5.79 12.44
CA GLY A 400 5.93 4.48 11.96
C GLY A 400 6.10 4.42 10.43
N LEU A 401 5.15 4.99 9.68
CA LEU A 401 5.22 5.04 8.21
C LEU A 401 6.38 5.91 7.69
N ARG A 402 6.75 6.95 8.44
CA ARG A 402 7.92 7.77 8.09
C ARG A 402 9.21 6.99 8.27
N ILE A 403 9.37 6.37 9.45
CA ILE A 403 10.55 5.55 9.77
C ILE A 403 10.72 4.39 8.79
N GLU A 404 9.64 3.72 8.38
CA GLU A 404 9.68 2.62 7.40
C GLU A 404 10.36 3.01 6.08
N ARG A 405 10.34 4.30 5.68
CA ARG A 405 11.01 4.80 4.47
C ARG A 405 12.52 4.61 4.48
N LEU A 406 13.13 4.55 5.68
CA LEU A 406 14.56 4.27 5.83
C LEU A 406 14.98 2.91 5.24
N GLY A 407 14.02 1.97 5.14
CA GLY A 407 14.25 0.64 4.61
C GLY A 407 14.79 0.61 3.18
N ALA A 408 14.40 1.57 2.33
CA ALA A 408 14.92 1.66 0.96
C ALA A 408 16.42 2.01 0.95
N TRP A 409 16.82 2.98 1.78
CA TRP A 409 18.22 3.40 1.91
C TRP A 409 19.11 2.31 2.53
N LEU A 410 18.56 1.58 3.52
CA LEU A 410 19.24 0.43 4.14
C LEU A 410 19.43 -0.71 3.14
N ALA A 411 18.37 -1.11 2.43
CA ALA A 411 18.38 -2.22 1.47
C ALA A 411 19.38 -1.97 0.32
N ASN A 412 19.48 -0.72 -0.14
CA ASN A 412 20.41 -0.31 -1.18
C ASN A 412 21.85 -0.16 -0.66
N GLY A 413 22.07 -0.23 0.67
CA GLY A 413 23.36 0.02 1.29
C GLY A 413 23.85 1.45 1.08
N ASP A 414 22.94 2.43 1.11
CA ASP A 414 23.25 3.85 0.89
C ASP A 414 23.57 4.61 2.17
N LEU A 415 23.28 4.02 3.35
CA LEU A 415 23.59 4.60 4.65
C LEU A 415 25.00 4.20 5.11
N ARG A 416 25.75 5.16 5.65
CA ARG A 416 27.05 4.97 6.30
C ARG A 416 27.05 5.66 7.64
N PHE A 417 27.28 4.90 8.68
CA PHE A 417 27.29 5.40 10.06
C PHE A 417 28.72 5.54 10.57
N ARG A 418 29.01 6.68 11.18
CA ARG A 418 30.23 6.84 11.96
C ARG A 418 30.16 5.95 13.20
N ARG A 419 31.25 5.31 13.60
CA ARG A 419 31.28 4.42 14.77
C ARG A 419 31.36 5.24 16.05
N THR A 420 30.23 5.54 16.66
CA THR A 420 30.06 6.26 17.94
C THR A 420 29.04 5.56 18.81
N ALA A 421 29.07 5.77 20.12
CA ALA A 421 28.10 5.20 21.05
C ALA A 421 26.66 5.65 20.73
N SER A 422 26.46 6.92 20.31
CA SER A 422 25.16 7.43 19.90
C SER A 422 24.64 6.74 18.62
N ASN A 423 25.51 6.51 17.63
CA ASN A 423 25.12 5.79 16.43
C ASN A 423 24.87 4.30 16.68
N GLU A 424 25.56 3.68 17.64
CA GLU A 424 25.24 2.32 18.07
C GLU A 424 23.84 2.25 18.69
N LEU A 425 23.46 3.26 19.47
CA LEU A 425 22.10 3.39 20.02
C LEU A 425 21.07 3.63 18.92
N LEU A 426 21.34 4.52 17.95
CA LEU A 426 20.49 4.77 16.80
C LEU A 426 20.25 3.48 15.99
N VAL A 427 21.31 2.76 15.65
CA VAL A 427 21.23 1.50 14.91
C VAL A 427 20.48 0.43 15.70
N ARG A 428 20.62 0.41 17.04
CA ARG A 428 19.85 -0.49 17.90
C ARG A 428 18.35 -0.15 17.84
N GLN A 429 17.97 1.12 17.97
CA GLN A 429 16.58 1.55 17.82
C GLN A 429 16.02 1.18 16.45
N MET A 430 16.83 1.30 15.38
CA MET A 430 16.44 0.85 14.03
C MET A 430 16.21 -0.67 13.98
N ARG A 431 17.06 -1.47 14.60
CA ARG A 431 16.90 -2.94 14.63
C ARG A 431 15.67 -3.40 15.43
N GLU A 432 15.32 -2.66 16.48
CA GLU A 432 14.18 -2.96 17.34
C GLU A 432 12.85 -2.43 16.78
N PHE A 433 12.90 -1.56 15.78
CA PHE A 433 11.69 -1.01 15.15
C PHE A 433 10.88 -2.10 14.43
N PRO A 434 9.54 -2.15 14.52
CA PRO A 434 8.64 -1.17 15.18
C PRO A 434 8.34 -1.47 16.66
N HIS A 435 8.91 -2.50 17.27
CA HIS A 435 8.56 -3.01 18.60
C HIS A 435 9.47 -2.47 19.71
N GLY A 436 10.49 -1.70 19.35
CA GLY A 436 11.40 -1.05 20.31
C GLY A 436 10.67 -0.05 21.21
N GLN A 437 11.22 0.16 22.43
CA GLN A 437 10.66 1.14 23.36
C GLN A 437 10.91 2.60 22.92
N HIS A 438 11.88 2.81 22.06
CA HIS A 438 12.32 4.13 21.60
C HIS A 438 12.58 4.10 20.09
N ASP A 439 12.08 5.12 19.40
CA ASP A 439 12.21 5.30 17.96
C ASP A 439 12.56 6.77 17.58
N ASP A 440 13.02 7.56 18.58
CA ASP A 440 13.35 8.98 18.40
C ASP A 440 14.53 9.18 17.45
N GLY A 441 15.55 8.31 17.51
CA GLY A 441 16.69 8.33 16.60
C GLY A 441 16.31 8.05 15.14
N PRO A 442 15.60 6.94 14.85
CA PRO A 442 15.08 6.65 13.52
C PRO A 442 14.18 7.75 12.95
N ASP A 443 13.34 8.38 13.76
CA ASP A 443 12.48 9.48 13.31
C ASP A 443 13.29 10.74 12.95
N ALA A 444 14.23 11.14 13.80
CA ALA A 444 15.16 12.23 13.49
C ALA A 444 15.99 11.95 12.22
N LEU A 445 16.40 10.70 12.00
CA LEU A 445 17.12 10.29 10.77
C LEU A 445 16.23 10.47 9.52
N GLU A 446 14.95 10.06 9.59
CA GLU A 446 14.02 10.27 8.47
C GLU A 446 13.83 11.75 8.17
N VAL A 447 13.62 12.58 9.20
CA VAL A 447 13.46 14.03 9.04
C VAL A 447 14.70 14.63 8.39
N ALA A 448 15.92 14.24 8.82
CA ALA A 448 17.16 14.75 8.25
C ALA A 448 17.31 14.37 6.77
N ILE A 449 17.06 13.11 6.40
CA ILE A 449 17.14 12.63 5.02
C ILE A 449 16.11 13.35 4.15
N ARG A 450 14.85 13.43 4.60
CA ARG A 450 13.78 14.09 3.85
C ARG A 450 14.08 15.56 3.60
N THR A 451 14.48 16.30 4.63
CA THR A 451 14.85 17.72 4.48
C THR A 451 16.01 17.92 3.51
N LEU A 452 17.00 17.02 3.56
CA LEU A 452 18.13 17.05 2.64
C LEU A 452 17.69 16.78 1.21
N CYS A 453 16.84 15.80 0.95
CA CYS A 453 16.31 15.47 -0.38
C CYS A 453 15.46 16.60 -0.96
N GLU A 454 14.61 17.24 -0.14
CA GLU A 454 13.79 18.39 -0.52
C GLU A 454 14.68 19.57 -0.95
N ALA A 455 15.70 19.89 -0.16
CA ALA A 455 16.64 20.97 -0.47
C ALA A 455 17.50 20.68 -1.70
N ALA A 456 17.82 19.43 -1.97
CA ALA A 456 18.56 19.02 -3.15
C ALA A 456 17.72 19.07 -4.45
N GLY A 457 16.41 19.41 -4.38
CA GLY A 457 15.52 19.33 -5.54
C GLY A 457 15.37 17.90 -6.08
N MET A 458 15.82 16.91 -5.33
CA MET A 458 15.48 15.52 -5.58
C MET A 458 13.98 15.43 -5.33
N ALA A 459 13.20 15.20 -6.40
CA ALA A 459 11.79 14.90 -6.25
C ALA A 459 11.71 13.89 -5.09
N GLN A 460 10.85 14.19 -4.11
CA GLN A 460 10.63 13.26 -3.03
C GLN A 460 10.54 11.88 -3.67
N GLN A 461 11.45 10.97 -3.32
CA GLN A 461 11.12 9.56 -3.36
C GLN A 461 10.06 9.36 -2.26
N SER A 462 9.01 10.21 -2.34
CA SER A 462 7.75 9.98 -1.73
C SER A 462 7.38 8.60 -2.23
N GLY A 463 7.28 7.68 -1.34
CA GLY A 463 6.45 6.53 -1.59
C GLY A 463 5.21 7.09 -2.29
N PRO A 464 4.63 6.37 -3.24
CA PRO A 464 3.65 6.91 -4.17
C PRO A 464 2.74 7.87 -3.42
N GLU A 465 2.61 9.11 -3.90
CA GLU A 465 1.48 9.92 -3.50
C GLU A 465 0.28 9.01 -3.68
N TRP A 466 -0.30 8.61 -2.56
CA TRP A 466 -1.54 7.86 -2.52
C TRP A 466 -2.69 8.84 -2.83
N GLY A 467 -2.48 9.67 -3.84
CA GLY A 467 -3.50 10.35 -4.57
C GLY A 467 -4.27 9.28 -5.33
N ASP A 468 -5.58 9.37 -5.28
CA ASP A 468 -6.55 8.47 -5.84
C ASP A 468 -6.04 7.69 -7.05
N PRO A 469 -6.16 6.35 -7.04
CA PRO A 469 -5.79 5.52 -8.18
C PRO A 469 -6.85 5.64 -9.26
N PHE A 470 -6.87 6.74 -10.01
CA PHE A 470 -7.61 6.86 -11.26
C PHE A 470 -6.71 6.70 -12.47
#